data_9a81dbda7598a7259888a7d2530a5d3f
#
_entry.id   9a81dbda7598a7259888a7d2530a5d3f
#
_cell.length_a   1.000
_cell.length_b   1.000
_cell.length_c   1.000
_cell.angle_alpha   90.00
_cell.angle_beta   90.00
_cell.angle_gamma   90.00
#
_symmetry.space_group_name_H-M   'P 1'
#
loop_
_entity.id
_entity.type
_entity.pdbx_description
1 polymer ?
#
loop_
_entity_poly.entity_id
_entity_poly.type
_entity_poly.pdbx_seq_one_letter_code
_entity_poly.pdbx_strand_id
1 'polypeptide(L)'
;RVAGFSVLDDPAFGTGPVASLSSLEVGVKLMPLLSSKVEVEEITLLQPVITVIKNQKGVLNISTIGRKGVSVPEKPSRAPIPSAEGPLKILALLAVDRVSIEGGTLTYRDLSAGKPTEYVLQDLEVLLQSVRLGQTPSVHFGSLVQPFNLPVKLDGTFGPLRETMEIDAINFQLGLGKTDFAITGKAAGNDAIINISSPVINTANLPVALPLKKPVEIKDLQ
;
A
#
# COMPACT_ATOMS: atom_id res chain seq x y z
N ARG A 1 -21.05 -9.27 -6.46
CA ARG A 1 -20.55 -9.46 -5.10
C ARG A 1 -20.11 -10.91 -4.90
N VAL A 2 -18.90 -11.10 -4.36
CA VAL A 2 -18.34 -12.39 -3.96
C VAL A 2 -18.05 -12.30 -2.46
N ALA A 3 -18.53 -13.27 -1.69
CA ALA A 3 -18.36 -13.31 -0.23
C ALA A 3 -17.42 -14.46 0.18
N GLY A 4 -16.65 -14.24 1.26
CA GLY A 4 -15.84 -15.28 1.90
C GLY A 4 -14.67 -15.77 1.02
N PHE A 5 -13.94 -14.86 0.37
CA PHE A 5 -12.78 -15.21 -0.44
C PHE A 5 -11.51 -15.31 0.42
N SER A 6 -10.68 -16.32 0.15
CA SER A 6 -9.37 -16.46 0.78
C SER A 6 -8.34 -17.02 -0.20
N VAL A 7 -7.10 -16.54 -0.05
CA VAL A 7 -5.93 -17.04 -0.79
C VAL A 7 -5.03 -17.72 0.23
N LEU A 8 -4.75 -19.00 0.01
CA LEU A 8 -3.84 -19.75 0.89
C LEU A 8 -2.40 -19.29 0.67
N ASP A 9 -1.64 -19.31 1.74
CA ASP A 9 -0.19 -19.01 1.69
C ASP A 9 0.58 -20.21 1.14
N ASP A 10 1.83 -19.97 0.75
CA ASP A 10 2.79 -21.04 0.46
C ASP A 10 3.07 -21.80 1.78
N PRO A 11 3.00 -23.14 1.79
CA PRO A 11 3.27 -23.95 2.99
C PRO A 11 4.62 -23.68 3.66
N ALA A 12 5.58 -23.11 2.92
CA ALA A 12 6.88 -22.69 3.46
C ALA A 12 6.78 -21.52 4.46
N PHE A 13 5.68 -20.77 4.46
CA PHE A 13 5.45 -19.62 5.35
C PHE A 13 4.39 -19.90 6.43
N GLY A 14 3.54 -20.92 6.23
CA GLY A 14 2.51 -21.29 7.18
C GLY A 14 1.34 -22.03 6.55
N THR A 15 0.34 -22.38 7.35
CA THR A 15 -0.87 -23.09 6.91
C THR A 15 -2.10 -22.19 6.81
N GLY A 16 -1.97 -20.92 7.17
CA GLY A 16 -3.06 -19.94 7.11
C GLY A 16 -3.19 -19.27 5.74
N PRO A 17 -4.24 -18.47 5.54
CA PRO A 17 -4.36 -17.65 4.34
C PRO A 17 -3.37 -16.48 4.37
N VAL A 18 -2.77 -16.16 3.22
CA VAL A 18 -2.03 -14.91 3.03
C VAL A 18 -2.98 -13.72 2.94
N ALA A 19 -4.16 -13.93 2.40
CA ALA A 19 -5.20 -12.92 2.31
C ALA A 19 -6.59 -13.56 2.43
N SER A 20 -7.48 -12.87 3.13
CA SER A 20 -8.91 -13.19 3.17
C SER A 20 -9.71 -11.89 3.18
N LEU A 21 -10.97 -11.93 2.78
CA LEU A 21 -11.87 -10.80 2.85
C LEU A 21 -13.32 -11.24 3.05
N SER A 22 -14.11 -10.41 3.72
CA SER A 22 -15.53 -10.67 3.95
C SER A 22 -16.33 -10.60 2.67
N SER A 23 -16.04 -9.61 1.83
CA SER A 23 -16.72 -9.41 0.55
C SER A 23 -15.85 -8.64 -0.44
N LEU A 24 -15.91 -9.05 -1.70
CA LEU A 24 -15.44 -8.29 -2.86
C LEU A 24 -16.68 -7.81 -3.62
N GLU A 25 -16.81 -6.52 -3.80
CA GLU A 25 -17.85 -5.90 -4.61
C GLU A 25 -17.23 -5.25 -5.84
N VAL A 26 -17.82 -5.49 -7.00
CA VAL A 26 -17.39 -4.90 -8.25
C VAL A 26 -18.60 -4.25 -8.92
N GLY A 27 -18.53 -2.93 -9.06
CA GLY A 27 -19.49 -2.14 -9.83
C GLY A 27 -19.04 -2.02 -11.29
N VAL A 28 -19.99 -2.10 -12.22
CA VAL A 28 -19.74 -1.92 -13.65
C VAL A 28 -20.69 -0.90 -14.23
N LYS A 29 -20.22 -0.12 -15.21
CA LYS A 29 -21.06 0.88 -15.90
C LYS A 29 -22.04 0.19 -16.84
N LEU A 30 -23.33 0.52 -16.71
CA LEU A 30 -24.38 -0.10 -17.50
C LEU A 30 -24.36 0.35 -18.96
N MET A 31 -24.11 1.64 -19.25
CA MET A 31 -24.14 2.18 -20.62
C MET A 31 -23.10 1.52 -21.55
N PRO A 32 -21.82 1.35 -21.14
CA PRO A 32 -20.85 0.62 -21.94
C PRO A 32 -21.23 -0.84 -22.21
N LEU A 33 -21.92 -1.51 -21.28
CA LEU A 33 -22.38 -2.88 -21.44
C LEU A 33 -23.35 -3.03 -22.63
N LEU A 34 -24.19 -2.04 -22.90
CA LEU A 34 -25.07 -2.05 -24.06
C LEU A 34 -24.29 -2.07 -25.38
N SER A 35 -23.04 -1.64 -25.37
CA SER A 35 -22.10 -1.65 -26.49
C SER A 35 -21.08 -2.79 -26.41
N SER A 36 -21.37 -3.83 -25.61
CA SER A 36 -20.49 -4.98 -25.38
C SER A 36 -19.10 -4.59 -24.80
N LYS A 37 -19.01 -3.45 -24.12
CA LYS A 37 -17.80 -3.00 -23.39
C LYS A 37 -18.01 -3.15 -21.90
N VAL A 38 -17.06 -3.78 -21.22
CA VAL A 38 -17.06 -3.88 -19.76
C VAL A 38 -16.15 -2.77 -19.21
N GLU A 39 -16.75 -1.80 -18.52
CA GLU A 39 -16.02 -0.78 -17.78
C GLU A 39 -16.30 -0.96 -16.29
N VAL A 40 -15.23 -1.13 -15.51
CA VAL A 40 -15.31 -1.24 -14.06
C VAL A 40 -15.42 0.16 -13.46
N GLU A 41 -16.51 0.39 -12.72
CA GLU A 41 -16.74 1.66 -12.03
C GLU A 41 -16.06 1.66 -10.65
N GLU A 42 -16.28 0.59 -9.89
CA GLU A 42 -15.86 0.51 -8.50
C GLU A 42 -15.41 -0.91 -8.13
N ILE A 43 -14.37 -0.98 -7.29
CA ILE A 43 -13.92 -2.20 -6.62
C ILE A 43 -13.86 -1.90 -5.13
N THR A 44 -14.64 -2.63 -4.32
CA THR A 44 -14.64 -2.48 -2.86
C THR A 44 -14.26 -3.80 -2.20
N LEU A 45 -13.24 -3.74 -1.34
CA LEU A 45 -12.82 -4.84 -0.49
C LEU A 45 -13.28 -4.56 0.94
N LEU A 46 -14.19 -5.40 1.45
CA LEU A 46 -14.70 -5.27 2.81
C LEU A 46 -13.93 -6.18 3.77
N GLN A 47 -13.39 -5.57 4.82
CA GLN A 47 -12.67 -6.23 5.90
C GLN A 47 -11.60 -7.22 5.40
N PRO A 48 -10.70 -6.80 4.49
CA PRO A 48 -9.62 -7.67 4.10
C PRO A 48 -8.64 -7.87 5.25
N VAL A 49 -8.21 -9.11 5.45
CA VAL A 49 -7.14 -9.47 6.37
C VAL A 49 -5.97 -9.99 5.53
N ILE A 50 -4.84 -9.30 5.57
CA ILE A 50 -3.65 -9.62 4.78
C ILE A 50 -2.49 -9.87 5.73
N THR A 51 -1.75 -10.96 5.52
CA THR A 51 -0.56 -11.29 6.29
C THR A 51 0.66 -11.38 5.39
N VAL A 52 1.58 -10.44 5.56
CA VAL A 52 2.86 -10.41 4.86
C VAL A 52 3.95 -10.94 5.80
N ILE A 53 4.62 -12.01 5.40
CA ILE A 53 5.69 -12.65 6.19
C ILE A 53 7.00 -12.56 5.41
N LYS A 54 8.02 -12.00 6.04
CA LYS A 54 9.40 -12.06 5.58
C LYS A 54 10.13 -13.15 6.35
N ASN A 55 10.54 -14.20 5.67
CA ASN A 55 11.22 -15.33 6.31
C ASN A 55 12.68 -15.02 6.67
N GLN A 56 13.35 -15.97 7.32
CA GLN A 56 14.76 -15.85 7.72
C GLN A 56 15.73 -15.62 6.56
N LYS A 57 15.35 -16.00 5.33
CA LYS A 57 16.14 -15.78 4.11
C LYS A 57 15.81 -14.42 3.45
N GLY A 58 14.96 -13.59 4.05
CA GLY A 58 14.55 -12.30 3.50
C GLY A 58 13.49 -12.38 2.39
N VAL A 59 12.91 -13.55 2.14
CA VAL A 59 11.89 -13.77 1.12
C VAL A 59 10.52 -13.44 1.70
N LEU A 60 9.69 -12.73 0.92
CA LEU A 60 8.30 -12.41 1.28
C LEU A 60 7.35 -13.51 0.77
N ASN A 61 6.38 -13.93 1.60
CA ASN A 61 5.36 -14.89 1.22
C ASN A 61 4.55 -14.44 -0.01
N ILE A 62 4.24 -13.15 -0.12
CA ILE A 62 3.51 -12.58 -1.26
C ILE A 62 4.26 -12.74 -2.60
N SER A 63 5.59 -12.93 -2.58
CA SER A 63 6.39 -13.13 -3.80
C SER A 63 6.28 -14.55 -4.38
N THR A 64 5.71 -15.48 -3.63
CA THR A 64 5.52 -16.89 -4.03
C THR A 64 4.10 -17.19 -4.48
N ILE A 65 3.15 -16.27 -4.28
CA ILE A 65 1.75 -16.45 -4.69
C ILE A 65 1.66 -16.71 -6.20
N GLY A 66 0.94 -17.77 -6.57
CA GLY A 66 0.72 -18.15 -7.97
C GLY A 66 1.88 -18.87 -8.66
N ARG A 67 3.00 -19.09 -7.97
CA ARG A 67 4.10 -19.91 -8.49
C ARG A 67 3.85 -21.37 -8.16
N LYS A 68 3.41 -22.16 -9.14
CA LYS A 68 3.35 -23.61 -8.98
C LYS A 68 4.79 -24.19 -9.02
N GLY A 69 5.27 -24.67 -7.87
CA GLY A 69 6.30 -25.72 -7.75
C GLY A 69 7.62 -25.53 -8.52
N VAL A 70 8.20 -24.33 -8.55
CA VAL A 70 9.57 -24.18 -9.07
C VAL A 70 10.50 -24.08 -7.87
N SER A 71 11.27 -25.16 -7.64
CA SER A 71 12.44 -25.15 -6.77
C SER A 71 13.40 -24.08 -7.28
N VAL A 72 13.59 -23.01 -6.51
CA VAL A 72 14.52 -21.93 -6.86
C VAL A 72 15.94 -22.43 -6.61
N PRO A 73 16.85 -22.46 -7.61
CA PRO A 73 18.28 -22.67 -7.35
C PRO A 73 18.80 -21.46 -6.56
N GLU A 74 19.54 -21.76 -5.50
CA GLU A 74 20.23 -20.78 -4.67
C GLU A 74 21.22 -19.94 -5.49
N LYS A 75 20.84 -18.70 -5.81
CA LYS A 75 21.79 -17.62 -6.03
C LYS A 75 21.24 -16.38 -5.34
N PRO A 76 22.06 -15.65 -4.56
CA PRO A 76 21.63 -14.39 -3.92
C PRO A 76 21.45 -13.34 -5.03
N SER A 77 20.29 -13.32 -5.62
CA SER A 77 19.89 -12.28 -6.53
C SER A 77 19.15 -11.24 -5.70
N ARG A 78 19.64 -9.99 -5.75
CA ARG A 78 18.95 -8.79 -5.30
C ARG A 78 17.46 -8.98 -5.56
N ALA A 79 16.63 -8.87 -4.49
CA ALA A 79 15.19 -9.03 -4.60
C ALA A 79 14.71 -8.21 -5.82
N PRO A 80 13.96 -8.80 -6.77
CA PRO A 80 13.38 -8.01 -7.82
C PRO A 80 12.41 -7.06 -7.14
N ILE A 81 12.71 -5.76 -7.23
CA ILE A 81 11.68 -4.74 -7.09
C ILE A 81 10.57 -5.19 -8.04
N PRO A 82 9.29 -5.30 -7.60
CA PRO A 82 8.21 -5.65 -8.51
C PRO A 82 8.37 -4.76 -9.73
N SER A 83 8.58 -5.38 -10.89
CA SER A 83 8.72 -4.64 -12.15
C SER A 83 7.58 -3.65 -12.28
N ALA A 84 7.82 -2.52 -12.92
CA ALA A 84 6.91 -1.37 -13.07
C ALA A 84 5.50 -1.67 -13.63
N GLU A 85 5.15 -2.94 -13.78
CA GLU A 85 3.83 -3.49 -14.12
C GLU A 85 3.03 -3.86 -12.86
N GLY A 86 3.11 -3.03 -11.81
CA GLY A 86 2.43 -3.25 -10.55
C GLY A 86 0.90 -3.10 -10.61
N PRO A 87 0.22 -3.33 -9.47
CA PRO A 87 -1.24 -3.24 -9.34
C PRO A 87 -1.83 -1.93 -9.88
N LEU A 88 -1.11 -0.82 -9.73
CA LEU A 88 -1.53 0.49 -10.21
C LEU A 88 -1.68 0.53 -11.74
N LYS A 89 -0.74 -0.10 -12.49
CA LYS A 89 -0.85 -0.18 -13.95
C LYS A 89 -2.06 -0.98 -14.38
N ILE A 90 -2.33 -2.09 -13.70
CA ILE A 90 -3.51 -2.91 -13.97
C ILE A 90 -4.79 -2.11 -13.72
N LEU A 91 -4.88 -1.40 -12.59
CA LEU A 91 -6.03 -0.55 -12.27
C LEU A 91 -6.21 0.58 -13.29
N ALA A 92 -5.11 1.24 -13.70
CA ALA A 92 -5.15 2.31 -14.69
C ALA A 92 -5.61 1.81 -16.08
N LEU A 93 -5.20 0.61 -16.48
CA LEU A 93 -5.62 -0.02 -17.74
C LEU A 93 -7.08 -0.47 -17.69
N LEU A 94 -7.57 -0.93 -16.53
CA LEU A 94 -8.98 -1.26 -16.31
C LEU A 94 -9.87 -0.01 -16.24
N ALA A 95 -9.26 1.17 -16.19
CA ALA A 95 -9.95 2.45 -16.09
C ALA A 95 -10.97 2.50 -14.94
N VAL A 96 -10.56 2.03 -13.76
CA VAL A 96 -11.40 1.99 -12.56
C VAL A 96 -11.58 3.39 -11.99
N ASP A 97 -12.82 3.79 -11.74
CA ASP A 97 -13.10 5.11 -11.16
C ASP A 97 -12.82 5.16 -9.67
N ARG A 98 -13.10 4.06 -8.96
CA ARG A 98 -12.94 3.97 -7.51
C ARG A 98 -12.43 2.59 -7.08
N VAL A 99 -11.46 2.58 -6.19
CA VAL A 99 -11.02 1.38 -5.44
C VAL A 99 -11.06 1.71 -3.97
N SER A 100 -11.77 0.93 -3.17
CA SER A 100 -11.84 1.11 -1.73
C SER A 100 -11.48 -0.16 -0.94
N ILE A 101 -10.89 0.05 0.21
CA ILE A 101 -10.68 -0.93 1.28
C ILE A 101 -11.35 -0.35 2.51
N GLU A 102 -12.21 -1.14 3.14
CA GLU A 102 -12.98 -0.72 4.31
C GLU A 102 -12.79 -1.70 5.47
N GLY A 103 -12.32 -1.20 6.61
CA GLY A 103 -12.12 -1.98 7.84
C GLY A 103 -11.08 -3.09 7.71
N GLY A 104 -10.03 -2.87 6.91
CA GLY A 104 -9.00 -3.87 6.65
C GLY A 104 -8.03 -4.07 7.81
N THR A 105 -7.30 -5.18 7.78
CA THR A 105 -6.16 -5.45 8.66
C THR A 105 -4.99 -5.96 7.83
N LEU A 106 -3.81 -5.34 7.99
CA LEU A 106 -2.58 -5.81 7.38
C LEU A 106 -1.56 -6.10 8.47
N THR A 107 -1.11 -7.35 8.55
CA THR A 107 -0.06 -7.78 9.46
C THR A 107 1.24 -7.99 8.69
N TYR A 108 2.32 -7.36 9.14
CA TYR A 108 3.67 -7.58 8.64
C TYR A 108 4.52 -8.26 9.72
N ARG A 109 5.09 -9.44 9.40
CA ARG A 109 6.00 -10.18 10.27
C ARG A 109 7.38 -10.29 9.64
N ASP A 110 8.38 -9.75 10.31
CA ASP A 110 9.78 -9.93 9.91
C ASP A 110 10.44 -10.99 10.79
N LEU A 111 10.75 -12.14 10.18
CA LEU A 111 11.45 -13.26 10.81
C LEU A 111 12.94 -13.30 10.42
N SER A 112 13.43 -12.34 9.63
CA SER A 112 14.82 -12.31 9.14
C SER A 112 15.81 -11.84 10.20
N ALA A 113 15.35 -11.10 11.21
CA ALA A 113 16.17 -10.70 12.36
C ALA A 113 16.13 -11.77 13.45
N GLY A 114 17.13 -11.83 14.32
CA GLY A 114 17.21 -12.82 15.42
C GLY A 114 16.02 -12.77 16.39
N LYS A 115 15.31 -11.64 16.47
CA LYS A 115 14.05 -11.48 17.20
C LYS A 115 12.94 -11.11 16.22
N PRO A 116 11.86 -11.91 16.13
CA PRO A 116 10.72 -11.59 15.28
C PRO A 116 10.12 -10.22 15.62
N THR A 117 9.77 -9.47 14.58
CA THR A 117 9.09 -8.18 14.71
C THR A 117 7.75 -8.25 13.98
N GLU A 118 6.72 -7.71 14.61
CA GLU A 118 5.36 -7.67 14.02
C GLU A 118 4.81 -6.25 14.09
N TYR A 119 4.26 -5.80 12.97
CA TYR A 119 3.51 -4.55 12.84
C TYR A 119 2.14 -4.87 12.28
N VAL A 120 1.11 -4.24 12.83
CA VAL A 120 -0.27 -4.43 12.37
C VAL A 120 -0.86 -3.06 12.04
N LEU A 121 -1.36 -2.92 10.82
CA LEU A 121 -2.24 -1.83 10.43
C LEU A 121 -3.67 -2.27 10.68
N GLN A 122 -4.31 -1.69 11.68
CA GLN A 122 -5.70 -1.92 12.04
C GLN A 122 -6.61 -0.85 11.44
N ASP A 123 -7.87 -1.18 11.27
CA ASP A 123 -8.88 -0.27 10.73
C ASP A 123 -8.40 0.41 9.44
N LEU A 124 -7.83 -0.43 8.53
CA LEU A 124 -7.27 0.05 7.27
C LEU A 124 -8.39 0.55 6.36
N GLU A 125 -8.35 1.83 6.08
CA GLU A 125 -9.21 2.51 5.12
C GLU A 125 -8.36 3.00 3.95
N VAL A 126 -8.74 2.65 2.73
CA VAL A 126 -8.11 3.14 1.51
C VAL A 126 -9.19 3.56 0.53
N LEU A 127 -9.03 4.74 -0.04
CA LEU A 127 -9.85 5.18 -1.15
C LEU A 127 -8.95 5.74 -2.25
N LEU A 128 -8.97 5.11 -3.40
CA LEU A 128 -8.35 5.55 -4.62
C LEU A 128 -9.43 5.97 -5.60
N GLN A 129 -9.32 7.17 -6.18
CA GLN A 129 -10.30 7.66 -7.17
C GLN A 129 -9.60 8.10 -8.45
N SER A 130 -10.34 8.07 -9.57
CA SER A 130 -9.88 8.52 -10.89
C SER A 130 -8.62 7.78 -11.39
N VAL A 131 -8.54 6.46 -11.17
CA VAL A 131 -7.39 5.64 -11.55
C VAL A 131 -7.48 5.30 -13.03
N ARG A 132 -7.20 6.30 -13.88
CA ARG A 132 -7.23 6.18 -15.35
C ARG A 132 -6.02 6.88 -15.95
N LEU A 133 -5.61 6.40 -17.12
CA LEU A 133 -4.58 7.10 -17.90
C LEU A 133 -5.03 8.51 -18.25
N GLY A 134 -4.12 9.45 -18.13
CA GLY A 134 -4.37 10.88 -18.35
C GLY A 134 -5.10 11.61 -17.22
N GLN A 135 -5.51 10.91 -16.16
CA GLN A 135 -6.14 11.51 -14.99
C GLN A 135 -5.13 11.66 -13.83
N THR A 136 -5.50 12.50 -12.89
CA THR A 136 -4.76 12.71 -11.63
C THR A 136 -5.51 12.00 -10.50
N PRO A 137 -5.11 10.77 -10.13
CA PRO A 137 -5.74 10.03 -9.05
C PRO A 137 -5.62 10.78 -7.72
N SER A 138 -6.65 10.63 -6.90
CA SER A 138 -6.61 10.98 -5.49
C SER A 138 -6.49 9.74 -4.62
N VAL A 139 -5.81 9.89 -3.49
CA VAL A 139 -5.61 8.85 -2.48
C VAL A 139 -6.06 9.37 -1.15
N HIS A 140 -6.85 8.57 -0.45
CA HIS A 140 -7.06 8.67 0.98
C HIS A 140 -6.64 7.35 1.62
N PHE A 141 -5.85 7.42 2.67
CA PHE A 141 -5.41 6.27 3.46
C PHE A 141 -5.53 6.61 4.94
N GLY A 142 -6.08 5.68 5.72
CA GLY A 142 -6.16 5.77 7.17
C GLY A 142 -5.88 4.42 7.82
N SER A 143 -5.16 4.42 8.94
CA SER A 143 -4.93 3.20 9.73
C SER A 143 -4.39 3.52 11.12
N LEU A 144 -4.52 2.55 12.03
CA LEU A 144 -3.88 2.56 13.34
C LEU A 144 -2.73 1.54 13.37
N VAL A 145 -1.49 2.01 13.54
CA VAL A 145 -0.30 1.17 13.50
C VAL A 145 0.05 0.64 14.89
N GLN A 146 0.00 -0.68 15.07
CA GLN A 146 0.43 -1.38 16.27
C GLN A 146 1.88 -1.89 16.12
N PRO A 147 2.67 -1.95 17.21
CA PRO A 147 2.27 -1.80 18.63
C PRO A 147 2.26 -0.33 19.14
N PHE A 148 2.49 0.66 18.27
CA PHE A 148 2.68 2.06 18.69
C PHE A 148 1.39 2.80 19.00
N ASN A 149 0.23 2.20 18.69
CA ASN A 149 -1.08 2.86 18.74
C ASN A 149 -1.06 4.21 17.98
N LEU A 150 -0.38 4.22 16.84
CA LEU A 150 -0.09 5.41 16.04
C LEU A 150 -1.12 5.56 14.92
N PRO A 151 -1.99 6.57 14.95
CA PRO A 151 -2.83 6.88 13.80
C PRO A 151 -1.98 7.42 12.65
N VAL A 152 -2.16 6.86 11.47
CA VAL A 152 -1.54 7.27 10.22
C VAL A 152 -2.62 7.65 9.23
N LYS A 153 -2.47 8.82 8.60
CA LYS A 153 -3.37 9.30 7.54
C LYS A 153 -2.54 9.81 6.38
N LEU A 154 -2.95 9.52 5.17
CA LEU A 154 -2.35 10.07 3.96
C LEU A 154 -3.48 10.54 3.04
N ASP A 155 -3.45 11.80 2.67
CA ASP A 155 -4.37 12.41 1.73
C ASP A 155 -3.61 13.10 0.62
N GLY A 156 -4.09 13.02 -0.60
CA GLY A 156 -3.48 13.77 -1.68
C GLY A 156 -3.75 13.23 -3.07
N THR A 157 -2.92 13.69 -3.99
CA THR A 157 -3.04 13.38 -5.42
C THR A 157 -1.68 13.04 -6.02
N PHE A 158 -1.70 12.27 -7.10
CA PHE A 158 -0.51 12.00 -7.90
C PHE A 158 -0.86 11.87 -9.38
N GLY A 159 0.03 12.24 -10.26
CA GLY A 159 -0.21 12.15 -11.70
C GLY A 159 -0.04 13.49 -12.41
N PRO A 160 -0.60 13.65 -13.63
CA PRO A 160 -1.45 12.66 -14.33
C PRO A 160 -0.70 11.35 -14.61
N LEU A 161 -1.45 10.22 -14.61
CA LEU A 161 -0.90 8.90 -14.94
C LEU A 161 -0.66 8.82 -16.45
N ARG A 162 0.57 8.55 -16.86
CA ARG A 162 0.97 8.31 -18.25
C ARG A 162 1.05 6.82 -18.56
N GLU A 163 1.03 6.44 -19.83
CA GLU A 163 1.26 5.06 -20.25
C GLU A 163 2.63 4.53 -19.81
N THR A 164 3.62 5.40 -19.74
CA THR A 164 4.96 5.12 -19.22
C THR A 164 5.02 4.96 -17.70
N MET A 165 3.89 5.16 -17.00
CA MET A 165 3.79 5.21 -15.54
C MET A 165 4.64 6.32 -14.90
N GLU A 166 4.94 7.36 -15.65
CA GLU A 166 5.52 8.60 -15.12
C GLU A 166 4.46 9.36 -14.33
N ILE A 167 4.89 9.98 -13.25
CA ILE A 167 4.09 10.79 -12.34
C ILE A 167 4.65 12.19 -12.33
N ASP A 168 3.97 13.12 -13.00
CA ASP A 168 4.44 14.49 -13.18
C ASP A 168 4.39 15.29 -11.88
N ALA A 169 3.44 14.99 -11.00
CA ALA A 169 3.31 15.63 -9.71
C ALA A 169 2.84 14.65 -8.63
N ILE A 170 3.39 14.78 -7.45
CA ILE A 170 2.99 14.10 -6.20
C ILE A 170 2.70 15.21 -5.19
N ASN A 171 1.52 15.18 -4.58
CA ASN A 171 1.11 16.14 -3.56
C ASN A 171 0.36 15.37 -2.48
N PHE A 172 1.03 15.04 -1.37
CA PHE A 172 0.43 14.34 -0.24
C PHE A 172 0.58 15.11 1.06
N GLN A 173 -0.40 14.95 1.93
CA GLN A 173 -0.35 15.30 3.33
C GLN A 173 -0.33 14.01 4.15
N LEU A 174 0.76 13.79 4.89
CA LEU A 174 0.94 12.62 5.73
C LEU A 174 0.83 13.03 7.20
N GLY A 175 -0.17 12.54 7.89
CA GLY A 175 -0.33 12.67 9.34
C GLY A 175 0.22 11.43 10.06
N LEU A 176 1.15 11.62 10.96
CA LEU A 176 1.68 10.60 11.87
C LEU A 176 1.41 11.00 13.31
N GLY A 177 0.32 10.51 13.88
CA GLY A 177 -0.12 10.91 15.22
C GLY A 177 -0.49 12.39 15.28
N LYS A 178 0.39 13.19 15.87
CA LYS A 178 0.22 14.66 15.99
C LYS A 178 1.18 15.46 15.10
N THR A 179 1.84 14.81 14.17
CA THR A 179 2.82 15.46 13.29
C THR A 179 2.36 15.33 11.85
N ASP A 180 2.31 16.44 11.14
CA ASP A 180 1.92 16.49 9.73
C ASP A 180 3.12 16.79 8.86
N PHE A 181 3.18 16.09 7.71
CA PHE A 181 4.20 16.27 6.69
C PHE A 181 3.54 16.57 5.35
N ALA A 182 4.05 17.55 4.65
CA ALA A 182 3.76 17.74 3.24
C ALA A 182 4.81 17.01 2.40
N ILE A 183 4.34 16.20 1.46
CA ILE A 183 5.19 15.43 0.55
C ILE A 183 4.86 15.88 -0.86
N THR A 184 5.84 16.44 -1.55
CA THR A 184 5.70 16.84 -2.95
C THR A 184 6.78 16.20 -3.79
N GLY A 185 6.52 16.04 -5.09
CA GLY A 185 7.54 15.43 -5.93
C GLY A 185 7.05 15.05 -7.32
N LYS A 186 7.89 14.27 -8.00
CA LYS A 186 7.63 13.65 -9.29
C LYS A 186 8.42 12.35 -9.42
N ALA A 187 7.97 11.45 -10.28
CA ALA A 187 8.67 10.20 -10.57
C ALA A 187 8.64 9.90 -12.08
N ALA A 188 9.77 9.42 -12.61
CA ALA A 188 9.90 9.00 -13.99
C ALA A 188 10.87 7.82 -14.10
N GLY A 189 10.41 6.70 -14.65
CA GLY A 189 11.20 5.48 -14.75
C GLY A 189 11.65 4.97 -13.36
N ASN A 190 12.97 4.92 -13.17
CA ASN A 190 13.58 4.50 -11.89
C ASN A 190 13.96 5.68 -10.98
N ASP A 191 13.71 6.90 -11.41
CA ASP A 191 14.10 8.12 -10.71
C ASP A 191 12.87 8.78 -10.07
N ALA A 192 13.05 9.27 -8.84
CA ALA A 192 12.04 10.05 -8.15
C ALA A 192 12.71 11.21 -7.40
N ILE A 193 12.07 12.36 -7.46
CA ILE A 193 12.44 13.53 -6.66
C ILE A 193 11.31 13.76 -5.70
N ILE A 194 11.59 13.61 -4.41
CA ILE A 194 10.61 13.75 -3.33
C ILE A 194 11.12 14.80 -2.35
N ASN A 195 10.30 15.79 -2.08
CA ASN A 195 10.50 16.79 -1.04
C ASN A 195 9.54 16.50 0.10
N ILE A 196 10.07 16.49 1.32
CA ILE A 196 9.27 16.29 2.54
C ILE A 196 9.50 17.50 3.43
N SER A 197 8.42 18.13 3.85
CA SER A 197 8.48 19.26 4.77
C SER A 197 7.48 19.09 5.90
N SER A 198 7.80 19.66 7.06
CA SER A 198 6.89 19.72 8.22
C SER A 198 7.12 21.02 8.96
N PRO A 199 6.04 21.76 9.31
CA PRO A 199 6.18 23.03 10.03
C PRO A 199 6.70 22.81 11.45
N VAL A 200 6.33 21.70 12.10
CA VAL A 200 6.76 21.36 13.46
C VAL A 200 6.89 19.86 13.64
N ILE A 201 8.05 19.40 14.06
CA ILE A 201 8.26 18.03 14.51
C ILE A 201 8.56 18.06 16.00
N ASN A 202 7.65 17.53 16.81
CA ASN A 202 7.92 17.29 18.22
C ASN A 202 8.34 15.84 18.40
N THR A 203 9.59 15.62 18.80
CA THR A 203 10.16 14.28 18.94
C THR A 203 9.49 13.44 20.02
N ALA A 204 8.77 14.05 20.97
CA ALA A 204 7.93 13.32 21.92
C ALA A 204 6.70 12.64 21.29
N ASN A 205 6.30 13.08 20.11
CA ASN A 205 5.15 12.53 19.37
C ASN A 205 5.55 11.51 18.30
N LEU A 206 6.84 11.26 18.13
CA LEU A 206 7.33 10.27 17.18
C LEU A 206 7.16 8.85 17.76
N PRO A 207 6.77 7.87 16.95
CA PRO A 207 6.55 6.49 17.41
C PRO A 207 7.86 5.75 17.74
N VAL A 208 9.00 6.36 17.44
CA VAL A 208 10.33 5.80 17.67
C VAL A 208 10.95 6.53 18.87
N ALA A 209 11.35 5.78 19.90
CA ALA A 209 12.14 6.32 20.98
C ALA A 209 13.52 6.73 20.42
N LEU A 210 13.65 7.99 20.03
CA LEU A 210 14.95 8.54 19.70
C LEU A 210 15.80 8.56 20.96
N PRO A 211 17.12 8.27 20.92
CA PRO A 211 18.00 8.29 22.06
C PRO A 211 18.33 9.71 22.51
N LEU A 212 17.30 10.52 22.68
CA LEU A 212 17.39 11.89 23.10
C LEU A 212 17.14 11.98 24.61
N LYS A 213 17.99 12.72 25.31
CA LYS A 213 17.84 12.94 26.76
C LYS A 213 16.59 13.75 27.11
N LYS A 214 16.08 14.55 26.18
CA LYS A 214 14.86 15.35 26.27
C LYS A 214 14.18 15.42 24.90
N PRO A 215 12.82 15.55 24.84
CA PRO A 215 12.12 15.87 23.60
C PRO A 215 12.66 17.14 22.97
N VAL A 216 12.79 17.15 21.68
CA VAL A 216 13.22 18.29 20.87
C VAL A 216 12.11 18.65 19.91
N GLU A 217 11.82 19.94 19.77
CA GLU A 217 10.93 20.48 18.76
C GLU A 217 11.79 20.99 17.60
N ILE A 218 11.53 20.47 16.41
CA ILE A 218 12.18 20.91 15.16
C ILE A 218 11.12 21.67 14.37
N LYS A 219 11.41 22.91 14.00
CA LYS A 219 10.54 23.77 13.22
C LYS A 219 11.09 23.90 11.81
N ASP A 220 10.19 24.05 10.84
CA ASP A 220 10.50 24.37 9.44
C ASP A 220 11.52 23.38 8.80
N LEU A 221 11.27 22.08 8.97
CA LEU A 221 12.01 21.05 8.23
C LEU A 221 11.68 21.14 6.73
N GLN A 222 12.69 21.36 5.92
CA GLN A 222 12.63 21.38 4.46
C GLN A 222 13.59 20.35 3.89
#